data_9e73c522436f5fa7c336f34a4daa7ee1
#
_entry.id   9e73c522436f5fa7c336f34a4daa7ee1
#
_cell.length_a   1.000
_cell.length_b   1.000
_cell.length_c   1.000
_cell.angle_alpha   90.00
_cell.angle_beta   90.00
_cell.angle_gamma   90.00
#
_symmetry.space_group_name_H-M   'P 1'
#
loop_
_entity.id
_entity.type
_entity.pdbx_description
1 polymer ?
#
loop_
_entity_poly.entity_id
_entity_poly.type
_entity_poly.pdbx_seq_one_letter_code
_entity_poly.pdbx_strand_id
1 'polypeptide(L)'
;MKRLSLQWRITIMTALLTCAACVLTNCLVGYTGMRYMDAIGSDISAFNAAGEDAPQAFDPTKTALDDEVTIVVNDAQESFGATAWCITAGVTLLGGVLAYFVSGRALKPLRAFAAQVERVQPDNLSEIRLSEDVPAELQRCSASFNDMIARLGEGFSAQRQFTGNAAHELRTPLALMQAQIELSELRSVPCEDDIELGPLSEEVLTDLAPLAEHKDIVLNCSGGALIIGSDTLLYRLVFNLVENAIRYSRPGSTVNVSICDNDSHVFLRVEDQGPGIPKQYRESIFQPFFRLDKSRSRAYGGAGLGLALVWEIAALHGGTVEVEASSKNGTTMLATLPKRTTASTEQ
;
A
#
# COMPACT_ATOMS: atom_id res chain seq x y z
N MET A 1 1.31 33.16 13.13
CA MET A 1 -0.05 33.77 12.96
C MET A 1 -0.94 32.67 12.33
N LYS A 2 -1.92 32.14 13.07
CA LYS A 2 -2.90 31.18 12.54
C LYS A 2 -3.63 31.85 11.39
N ARG A 3 -3.51 31.33 10.17
CA ARG A 3 -4.22 31.87 9.00
C ARG A 3 -5.72 31.71 9.26
N LEU A 4 -6.44 32.83 9.33
CA LEU A 4 -7.90 32.85 9.41
C LEU A 4 -8.48 31.95 8.32
N SER A 5 -9.50 31.15 8.67
CA SER A 5 -10.16 30.28 7.69
C SER A 5 -10.74 31.12 6.55
N LEU A 6 -10.85 30.56 5.36
CA LEU A 6 -11.39 31.24 4.18
C LEU A 6 -12.77 31.84 4.45
N GLN A 7 -13.61 31.14 5.22
CA GLN A 7 -14.91 31.61 5.67
C GLN A 7 -14.80 32.93 6.45
N TRP A 8 -13.90 33.01 7.44
CA TRP A 8 -13.67 34.23 8.20
C TRP A 8 -13.14 35.40 7.36
N ARG A 9 -12.27 35.11 6.40
CA ARG A 9 -11.75 36.15 5.48
C ARG A 9 -12.85 36.74 4.60
N ILE A 10 -13.72 35.88 4.02
CA ILE A 10 -14.85 36.35 3.20
C ILE A 10 -15.84 37.14 4.07
N THR A 11 -16.17 36.62 5.27
CA THR A 11 -17.10 37.32 6.18
C THR A 11 -16.57 38.68 6.59
N ILE A 12 -15.29 38.83 6.93
CA ILE A 12 -14.68 40.12 7.28
C ILE A 12 -14.69 41.06 6.08
N MET A 13 -14.32 40.57 4.88
CA MET A 13 -14.36 41.42 3.67
C MET A 13 -15.75 41.91 3.34
N THR A 14 -16.77 41.03 3.40
CA THR A 14 -18.15 41.44 3.12
C THR A 14 -18.69 42.38 4.20
N ALA A 15 -18.38 42.16 5.47
CA ALA A 15 -18.77 43.04 6.56
C ALA A 15 -18.12 44.46 6.42
N LEU A 16 -16.83 44.51 6.08
CA LEU A 16 -16.13 45.79 5.82
C LEU A 16 -16.74 46.53 4.63
N LEU A 17 -17.03 45.82 3.53
CA LEU A 17 -17.65 46.41 2.35
C LEU A 17 -19.04 46.98 2.67
N THR A 18 -19.85 46.19 3.40
CA THR A 18 -21.20 46.61 3.83
C THR A 18 -21.11 47.84 4.77
N CYS A 19 -20.19 47.79 5.73
CA CYS A 19 -19.96 48.92 6.63
C CYS A 19 -19.57 50.20 5.86
N ALA A 20 -18.59 50.10 4.94
CA ALA A 20 -18.17 51.24 4.12
C ALA A 20 -19.32 51.80 3.27
N ALA A 21 -20.13 50.94 2.64
CA ALA A 21 -21.30 51.35 1.87
C ALA A 21 -22.34 52.05 2.75
N CYS A 22 -22.64 51.49 3.93
CA CYS A 22 -23.58 52.10 4.87
C CYS A 22 -23.09 53.44 5.40
N VAL A 23 -21.82 53.58 5.74
CA VAL A 23 -21.22 54.82 6.19
C VAL A 23 -21.26 55.86 5.08
N LEU A 24 -20.91 55.50 3.83
CA LEU A 24 -20.97 56.42 2.69
C LEU A 24 -22.41 56.92 2.44
N THR A 25 -23.38 55.98 2.48
CA THR A 25 -24.79 56.36 2.31
C THR A 25 -25.28 57.25 3.43
N ASN A 26 -24.90 56.99 4.68
CA ASN A 26 -25.25 57.80 5.82
C ASN A 26 -24.64 59.22 5.71
N CYS A 27 -23.39 59.34 5.33
CA CYS A 27 -22.75 60.65 5.07
C CYS A 27 -23.42 61.43 3.92
N LEU A 28 -23.81 60.73 2.85
CA LEU A 28 -24.50 61.35 1.71
C LEU A 28 -25.89 61.90 2.09
N VAL A 29 -26.66 61.06 2.81
CA VAL A 29 -27.99 61.43 3.32
C VAL A 29 -27.89 62.61 4.31
N GLY A 30 -26.90 62.55 5.23
CA GLY A 30 -26.63 63.64 6.16
C GLY A 30 -26.26 64.93 5.45
N TYR A 31 -25.36 64.89 4.46
CA TYR A 31 -24.95 66.06 3.66
C TYR A 31 -26.11 66.66 2.87
N THR A 32 -26.92 65.82 2.21
CA THR A 32 -28.09 66.30 1.47
C THR A 32 -29.17 66.85 2.41
N GLY A 33 -29.39 66.20 3.55
CA GLY A 33 -30.33 66.69 4.59
C GLY A 33 -29.92 68.03 5.13
N MET A 34 -28.63 68.27 5.45
CA MET A 34 -28.15 69.60 5.87
C MET A 34 -28.41 70.66 4.80
N ARG A 35 -28.06 70.36 3.55
CA ARG A 35 -28.27 71.34 2.46
C ARG A 35 -29.76 71.75 2.26
N TYR A 36 -30.67 70.78 2.40
CA TYR A 36 -32.09 71.09 2.33
C TYR A 36 -32.59 71.88 3.53
N MET A 37 -32.10 71.59 4.74
CA MET A 37 -32.40 72.38 5.94
C MET A 37 -31.88 73.79 5.86
N ASP A 38 -30.63 73.97 5.39
CA ASP A 38 -30.06 75.32 5.16
C ASP A 38 -30.84 76.07 4.11
N ALA A 39 -31.28 75.44 3.03
CA ALA A 39 -32.12 76.08 2.00
C ALA A 39 -33.51 76.54 2.57
N ILE A 40 -34.14 75.68 3.36
CA ILE A 40 -35.40 75.96 4.02
C ILE A 40 -35.23 77.10 5.01
N GLY A 41 -34.16 77.12 5.79
CA GLY A 41 -33.78 78.19 6.73
C GLY A 41 -33.57 79.51 6.02
N SER A 42 -32.87 79.52 4.86
CA SER A 42 -32.65 80.70 4.05
C SER A 42 -33.93 81.26 3.40
N ASP A 43 -34.85 80.31 2.96
CA ASP A 43 -36.12 80.75 2.40
C ASP A 43 -37.05 81.37 3.47
N ILE A 44 -37.05 80.83 4.69
CA ILE A 44 -37.83 81.32 5.82
C ILE A 44 -37.25 82.71 6.21
N SER A 45 -35.92 82.93 6.26
CA SER A 45 -35.31 84.19 6.57
C SER A 45 -35.57 85.23 5.47
N ALA A 46 -35.55 84.82 4.21
CA ALA A 46 -35.88 85.68 3.06
C ALA A 46 -37.36 86.10 3.07
N PHE A 47 -38.27 85.16 3.42
CA PHE A 47 -39.70 85.47 3.56
C PHE A 47 -39.96 86.45 4.71
N ASN A 48 -39.25 86.32 5.82
CA ASN A 48 -39.33 87.23 6.95
C ASN A 48 -38.79 88.62 6.58
N ALA A 49 -37.68 88.66 5.80
CA ALA A 49 -37.08 89.98 5.34
C ALA A 49 -37.98 90.68 4.31
N ALA A 50 -38.67 89.95 3.41
CA ALA A 50 -39.58 90.58 2.42
C ALA A 50 -40.86 91.17 3.03
N GLY A 51 -41.16 90.84 4.27
CA GLY A 51 -42.26 91.43 5.03
C GLY A 51 -41.92 92.74 5.76
N GLU A 52 -40.69 93.25 5.60
CA GLU A 52 -40.14 94.36 6.43
C GLU A 52 -40.13 95.76 5.81
N ASP A 53 -40.98 96.09 4.88
CA ASP A 53 -41.13 97.44 4.36
C ASP A 53 -42.06 98.34 5.21
N ALA A 54 -42.27 98.07 6.47
CA ALA A 54 -43.00 98.86 7.43
C ALA A 54 -42.06 99.30 8.58
N PRO A 55 -42.14 100.60 9.11
CA PRO A 55 -41.26 101.03 10.19
C PRO A 55 -41.45 100.20 11.46
N GLN A 56 -40.41 99.56 11.82
CA GLN A 56 -40.42 98.52 12.91
C GLN A 56 -40.29 99.19 14.29
N ALA A 57 -41.31 99.10 15.11
CA ALA A 57 -41.13 99.02 16.56
C ALA A 57 -40.48 97.65 16.90
N PHE A 58 -39.43 97.68 17.73
CA PHE A 58 -38.74 96.44 18.20
C PHE A 58 -39.80 95.52 18.86
N ASP A 59 -40.03 94.34 18.22
CA ASP A 59 -40.94 93.35 18.73
C ASP A 59 -40.16 92.17 19.28
N PRO A 60 -40.01 92.02 20.62
CA PRO A 60 -39.23 90.98 21.25
C PRO A 60 -39.81 89.54 21.01
N THR A 61 -41.04 89.48 20.50
CA THR A 61 -41.68 88.16 20.20
C THR A 61 -41.13 87.54 18.91
N LYS A 62 -40.65 88.32 17.94
CA LYS A 62 -40.06 87.83 16.69
C LYS A 62 -38.70 87.11 16.92
N THR A 63 -37.86 87.72 17.77
CA THR A 63 -36.55 87.14 18.13
C THR A 63 -36.71 85.82 18.92
N ALA A 64 -37.73 85.74 19.76
CA ALA A 64 -38.01 84.48 20.50
C ALA A 64 -38.54 83.36 19.58
N LEU A 65 -39.29 83.68 18.50
CA LEU A 65 -39.78 82.68 17.54
C LEU A 65 -38.62 82.13 16.66
N ASP A 66 -37.69 83.01 16.22
CA ASP A 66 -36.50 82.60 15.44
C ASP A 66 -35.58 81.70 16.28
N ASP A 67 -35.36 81.98 17.56
CA ASP A 67 -34.59 81.14 18.49
C ASP A 67 -35.28 79.81 18.75
N GLU A 68 -36.63 79.80 18.89
CA GLU A 68 -37.39 78.52 19.14
C GLU A 68 -37.40 77.62 17.91
N VAL A 69 -37.51 78.15 16.69
CA VAL A 69 -37.39 77.42 15.41
C VAL A 69 -36.01 76.86 15.24
N THR A 70 -34.98 77.61 15.57
CA THR A 70 -33.55 77.18 15.49
C THR A 70 -33.30 75.99 16.47
N ILE A 71 -33.83 76.10 17.65
CA ILE A 71 -33.69 74.99 18.67
C ILE A 71 -34.41 73.72 18.17
N VAL A 72 -35.60 73.83 17.63
CA VAL A 72 -36.40 72.63 17.14
C VAL A 72 -35.69 72.01 15.94
N VAL A 73 -35.11 72.80 15.04
CA VAL A 73 -34.33 72.30 13.88
C VAL A 73 -33.10 71.56 14.31
N ASN A 74 -32.31 72.11 15.28
CA ASN A 74 -31.14 71.48 15.81
C ASN A 74 -31.46 70.17 16.53
N ASP A 75 -32.48 70.14 17.36
CA ASP A 75 -32.91 68.89 18.08
C ASP A 75 -33.40 67.83 17.11
N ALA A 76 -34.12 68.21 16.05
CA ALA A 76 -34.51 67.32 14.98
C ALA A 76 -33.29 66.72 14.21
N GLN A 77 -32.27 67.61 13.96
CA GLN A 77 -31.08 67.20 13.27
C GLN A 77 -30.22 66.24 14.09
N GLU A 78 -30.07 66.46 15.40
CA GLU A 78 -29.36 65.53 16.32
C GLU A 78 -30.09 64.19 16.41
N SER A 79 -31.41 64.18 16.58
CA SER A 79 -32.19 62.96 16.69
C SER A 79 -32.17 62.17 15.37
N PHE A 80 -32.24 62.83 14.22
CA PHE A 80 -32.09 62.19 12.91
C PHE A 80 -30.71 61.56 12.74
N GLY A 81 -29.64 62.28 13.11
CA GLY A 81 -28.27 61.77 13.08
C GLY A 81 -28.10 60.51 13.93
N ALA A 82 -28.58 60.56 15.19
CA ALA A 82 -28.47 59.43 16.09
C ALA A 82 -29.24 58.19 15.56
N THR A 83 -30.43 58.38 15.06
CA THR A 83 -31.26 57.33 14.46
C THR A 83 -30.61 56.71 13.23
N ALA A 84 -30.03 57.54 12.36
CA ALA A 84 -29.32 57.07 11.16
C ALA A 84 -28.07 56.21 11.51
N TRP A 85 -27.31 56.58 12.53
CA TRP A 85 -26.19 55.77 13.02
C TRP A 85 -26.63 54.45 13.66
N CYS A 86 -27.74 54.42 14.42
CA CYS A 86 -28.30 53.20 14.96
C CYS A 86 -28.75 52.21 13.86
N ILE A 87 -29.40 52.75 12.82
CA ILE A 87 -29.79 51.91 11.65
C ILE A 87 -28.57 51.39 10.93
N THR A 88 -27.57 52.21 10.70
CA THR A 88 -26.29 51.81 10.07
C THR A 88 -25.61 50.68 10.84
N ALA A 89 -25.53 50.78 12.16
CA ALA A 89 -24.95 49.77 13.02
C ALA A 89 -25.76 48.47 12.93
N GLY A 90 -27.10 48.55 12.99
CA GLY A 90 -27.98 47.38 12.88
C GLY A 90 -27.86 46.64 11.55
N VAL A 91 -27.88 47.40 10.44
CA VAL A 91 -27.72 46.82 9.07
C VAL A 91 -26.36 46.17 8.90
N THR A 92 -25.30 46.79 9.39
CA THR A 92 -23.93 46.24 9.30
C THR A 92 -23.81 44.96 10.10
N LEU A 93 -24.36 44.91 11.31
CA LEU A 93 -24.32 43.72 12.15
C LEU A 93 -25.13 42.57 11.53
N LEU A 94 -26.37 42.86 11.08
CA LEU A 94 -27.22 41.89 10.42
C LEU A 94 -26.60 41.37 9.14
N GLY A 95 -26.02 42.22 8.31
CA GLY A 95 -25.30 41.88 7.09
C GLY A 95 -24.08 40.99 7.36
N GLY A 96 -23.32 41.27 8.42
CA GLY A 96 -22.20 40.45 8.84
C GLY A 96 -22.61 39.02 9.29
N VAL A 97 -23.70 38.93 10.06
CA VAL A 97 -24.25 37.63 10.47
C VAL A 97 -24.75 36.83 9.25
N LEU A 98 -25.49 37.47 8.37
CA LEU A 98 -25.99 36.83 7.15
C LEU A 98 -24.85 36.38 6.24
N ALA A 99 -23.84 37.20 6.05
CA ALA A 99 -22.64 36.85 5.27
C ALA A 99 -21.89 35.65 5.86
N TYR A 100 -21.81 35.57 7.19
CA TYR A 100 -21.21 34.41 7.87
C TYR A 100 -21.95 33.10 7.56
N PHE A 101 -23.26 33.09 7.66
CA PHE A 101 -24.07 31.87 7.37
C PHE A 101 -24.03 31.50 5.88
N VAL A 102 -24.17 32.46 4.98
CA VAL A 102 -24.12 32.24 3.53
C VAL A 102 -22.76 31.71 3.10
N SER A 103 -21.68 32.31 3.58
CA SER A 103 -20.31 31.89 3.28
C SER A 103 -20.01 30.49 3.83
N GLY A 104 -20.50 30.17 5.04
CA GLY A 104 -20.37 28.83 5.63
C GLY A 104 -21.05 27.75 4.79
N ARG A 105 -22.28 28.04 4.32
CA ARG A 105 -23.02 27.10 3.48
C ARG A 105 -22.43 26.97 2.07
N ALA A 106 -21.99 28.05 1.46
CA ALA A 106 -21.38 28.06 0.13
C ALA A 106 -20.04 27.30 0.09
N LEU A 107 -19.27 27.30 1.17
CA LEU A 107 -17.96 26.63 1.27
C LEU A 107 -18.08 25.16 1.73
N LYS A 108 -19.25 24.70 2.16
CA LYS A 108 -19.44 23.32 2.62
C LYS A 108 -19.09 22.26 1.56
N PRO A 109 -19.51 22.36 0.29
CA PRO A 109 -19.17 21.41 -0.76
C PRO A 109 -17.67 21.34 -1.01
N LEU A 110 -16.99 22.48 -1.00
CA LEU A 110 -15.53 22.53 -1.20
C LEU A 110 -14.75 21.84 -0.07
N ARG A 111 -15.22 21.99 1.17
CA ARG A 111 -14.62 21.30 2.32
C ARG A 111 -14.85 19.80 2.25
N ALA A 112 -16.04 19.36 1.84
CA ALA A 112 -16.35 17.94 1.65
C ALA A 112 -15.50 17.33 0.55
N PHE A 113 -15.32 18.04 -0.57
CA PHE A 113 -14.44 17.61 -1.65
C PHE A 113 -12.97 17.47 -1.19
N ALA A 114 -12.44 18.48 -0.50
CA ALA A 114 -11.08 18.44 0.04
C ALA A 114 -10.88 17.26 1.00
N ALA A 115 -11.84 16.97 1.88
CA ALA A 115 -11.79 15.85 2.81
C ALA A 115 -11.87 14.47 2.10
N GLN A 116 -12.56 14.38 0.96
CA GLN A 116 -12.57 13.15 0.15
C GLN A 116 -11.23 12.92 -0.53
N VAL A 117 -10.63 13.97 -1.07
CA VAL A 117 -9.29 13.91 -1.69
C VAL A 117 -8.21 13.49 -0.69
N GLU A 118 -8.28 13.98 0.55
CA GLU A 118 -7.31 13.64 1.61
C GLU A 118 -7.35 12.16 2.03
N ARG A 119 -8.46 11.46 1.78
CA ARG A 119 -8.64 10.02 2.09
C ARG A 119 -8.08 9.10 1.01
N VAL A 120 -7.65 9.62 -0.13
CA VAL A 120 -7.10 8.82 -1.22
C VAL A 120 -5.73 8.31 -0.82
N GLN A 121 -5.57 7.00 -0.80
CA GLN A 121 -4.33 6.29 -0.50
C GLN A 121 -4.03 5.28 -1.62
N PRO A 122 -2.76 4.87 -1.82
CA PRO A 122 -2.40 3.91 -2.86
C PRO A 122 -3.16 2.56 -2.78
N ASP A 123 -3.60 2.19 -1.57
CA ASP A 123 -4.28 0.90 -1.34
C ASP A 123 -5.78 0.94 -1.61
N ASN A 124 -6.40 2.15 -1.72
CA ASN A 124 -7.83 2.30 -1.92
C ASN A 124 -8.20 3.03 -3.22
N LEU A 125 -7.24 3.21 -4.15
CA LEU A 125 -7.44 3.93 -5.43
C LEU A 125 -8.55 3.34 -6.30
N SER A 126 -8.80 2.03 -6.23
CA SER A 126 -9.85 1.35 -7.01
C SER A 126 -11.26 1.50 -6.43
N GLU A 127 -11.37 1.83 -5.14
CA GLU A 127 -12.64 1.87 -4.41
C GLU A 127 -13.17 3.30 -4.24
N ILE A 128 -12.27 4.29 -4.24
CA ILE A 128 -12.64 5.69 -4.03
C ILE A 128 -13.03 6.33 -5.35
N ARG A 129 -14.26 6.85 -5.37
CA ARG A 129 -14.75 7.81 -6.38
C ARG A 129 -15.24 9.05 -5.68
N LEU A 130 -14.79 10.21 -6.14
CA LEU A 130 -15.33 11.47 -5.67
C LEU A 130 -16.76 11.61 -6.16
N SER A 131 -17.63 12.11 -5.28
CA SER A 131 -19.04 12.35 -5.61
C SER A 131 -19.17 13.31 -6.80
N GLU A 132 -20.03 12.98 -7.74
CA GLU A 132 -20.43 13.85 -8.85
C GLU A 132 -21.59 14.78 -8.46
N ASP A 133 -22.22 14.56 -7.30
CA ASP A 133 -23.26 15.43 -6.74
C ASP A 133 -22.61 16.64 -6.02
N VAL A 134 -21.97 17.48 -6.81
CA VAL A 134 -21.29 18.69 -6.37
C VAL A 134 -21.77 19.87 -7.24
N PRO A 135 -21.63 21.12 -6.78
CA PRO A 135 -21.93 22.32 -7.59
C PRO A 135 -21.25 22.27 -8.96
N ALA A 136 -21.88 22.87 -9.97
CA ALA A 136 -21.45 22.84 -11.37
C ALA A 136 -19.98 23.26 -11.54
N GLU A 137 -19.49 24.20 -10.71
CA GLU A 137 -18.13 24.70 -10.71
C GLU A 137 -17.10 23.62 -10.28
N LEU A 138 -17.52 22.67 -9.45
CA LEU A 138 -16.69 21.58 -8.95
C LEU A 138 -16.82 20.28 -9.75
N GLN A 139 -17.87 20.09 -10.55
CA GLN A 139 -18.12 18.89 -11.33
C GLN A 139 -16.95 18.56 -12.26
N ARG A 140 -16.43 19.55 -12.95
CA ARG A 140 -15.31 19.38 -13.86
C ARG A 140 -14.03 18.97 -13.12
N CYS A 141 -13.84 19.52 -11.93
CA CYS A 141 -12.73 19.19 -11.05
C CYS A 141 -12.84 17.74 -10.52
N SER A 142 -14.04 17.35 -10.09
CA SER A 142 -14.34 15.99 -9.62
C SER A 142 -14.12 14.94 -10.72
N ALA A 143 -14.63 15.22 -11.94
CA ALA A 143 -14.43 14.32 -13.08
C ALA A 143 -12.95 14.14 -13.45
N SER A 144 -12.20 15.25 -13.54
CA SER A 144 -10.76 15.20 -13.85
C SER A 144 -9.97 14.47 -12.77
N PHE A 145 -10.36 14.61 -11.51
CA PHE A 145 -9.72 13.91 -10.40
C PHE A 145 -10.02 12.41 -10.41
N ASN A 146 -11.28 12.03 -10.71
CA ASN A 146 -11.66 10.63 -10.86
C ASN A 146 -10.90 9.95 -12.01
N ASP A 147 -10.71 10.65 -13.14
CA ASP A 147 -9.91 10.14 -14.27
C ASP A 147 -8.44 9.97 -13.88
N MET A 148 -7.87 10.90 -13.12
CA MET A 148 -6.51 10.79 -12.60
C MET A 148 -6.36 9.61 -11.63
N ILE A 149 -7.31 9.41 -10.70
CA ILE A 149 -7.32 8.27 -9.78
C ILE A 149 -7.37 6.95 -10.57
N ALA A 150 -8.22 6.86 -11.59
CA ALA A 150 -8.35 5.66 -12.43
C ALA A 150 -7.01 5.33 -13.10
N ARG A 151 -6.35 6.31 -13.73
CA ARG A 151 -5.03 6.12 -14.35
C ARG A 151 -3.94 5.74 -13.36
N LEU A 152 -3.94 6.32 -12.16
CA LEU A 152 -3.01 5.93 -11.10
C LEU A 152 -3.26 4.49 -10.64
N GLY A 153 -4.52 4.09 -10.47
CA GLY A 153 -4.90 2.72 -10.13
C GLY A 153 -4.43 1.69 -11.16
N GLU A 154 -4.63 1.98 -12.46
CA GLU A 154 -4.10 1.16 -13.55
C GLU A 154 -2.56 1.07 -13.51
N GLY A 155 -1.87 2.20 -13.32
CA GLY A 155 -0.42 2.24 -13.21
C GLY A 155 0.14 1.42 -12.05
N PHE A 156 -0.45 1.54 -10.86
CA PHE A 156 -0.07 0.75 -9.69
C PHE A 156 -0.36 -0.75 -9.87
N SER A 157 -1.48 -1.09 -10.51
CA SER A 157 -1.83 -2.48 -10.82
C SER A 157 -0.82 -3.10 -11.79
N ALA A 158 -0.48 -2.40 -12.86
CA ALA A 158 0.55 -2.82 -13.81
C ALA A 158 1.92 -2.97 -13.15
N GLN A 159 2.30 -2.04 -12.27
CA GLN A 159 3.57 -2.10 -11.52
C GLN A 159 3.62 -3.30 -10.57
N ARG A 160 2.53 -3.58 -9.82
CA ARG A 160 2.43 -4.77 -8.94
C ARG A 160 2.57 -6.07 -9.74
N GLN A 161 1.89 -6.15 -10.88
CA GLN A 161 1.97 -7.30 -11.78
C GLN A 161 3.38 -7.46 -12.35
N PHE A 162 4.00 -6.38 -12.80
CA PHE A 162 5.38 -6.39 -13.29
C PHE A 162 6.36 -6.85 -12.22
N THR A 163 6.28 -6.31 -11.00
CA THR A 163 7.17 -6.69 -9.89
C THR A 163 6.99 -8.15 -9.50
N GLY A 164 5.73 -8.64 -9.47
CA GLY A 164 5.44 -10.05 -9.21
C GLY A 164 6.00 -10.97 -10.29
N ASN A 165 5.81 -10.64 -11.56
CA ASN A 165 6.33 -11.40 -12.68
C ASN A 165 7.87 -11.37 -12.72
N ALA A 166 8.48 -10.20 -12.54
CA ALA A 166 9.93 -10.04 -12.51
C ALA A 166 10.59 -10.86 -11.39
N ALA A 167 9.98 -10.88 -10.19
CA ALA A 167 10.48 -11.71 -9.10
C ALA A 167 10.44 -13.21 -9.43
N HIS A 168 9.41 -13.68 -10.14
CA HIS A 168 9.33 -15.07 -10.61
C HIS A 168 10.33 -15.35 -11.73
N GLU A 169 10.47 -14.46 -12.68
CA GLU A 169 11.39 -14.57 -13.82
C GLU A 169 12.87 -14.52 -13.38
N LEU A 170 13.20 -13.77 -12.32
CA LEU A 170 14.55 -13.70 -11.77
C LEU A 170 14.89 -14.89 -10.87
N ARG A 171 13.93 -15.48 -10.19
CA ARG A 171 14.16 -16.62 -9.29
C ARG A 171 14.71 -17.84 -10.03
N THR A 172 14.21 -18.10 -11.25
CA THR A 172 14.64 -19.25 -12.07
C THR A 172 16.11 -19.15 -12.49
N PRO A 173 16.60 -18.06 -13.12
CA PRO A 173 18.02 -17.96 -13.47
C PRO A 173 18.94 -17.89 -12.24
N LEU A 174 18.49 -17.28 -11.14
CA LEU A 174 19.27 -17.25 -9.91
C LEU A 174 19.45 -18.64 -9.32
N ALA A 175 18.36 -19.44 -9.26
CA ALA A 175 18.43 -20.82 -8.84
C ALA A 175 19.31 -21.68 -9.77
N LEU A 176 19.30 -21.40 -11.08
CA LEU A 176 20.18 -22.05 -12.05
C LEU A 176 21.65 -21.74 -11.76
N MET A 177 21.99 -20.47 -11.53
CA MET A 177 23.35 -20.06 -11.19
C MET A 177 23.83 -20.68 -9.87
N GLN A 178 22.97 -20.72 -8.85
CA GLN A 178 23.28 -21.38 -7.58
C GLN A 178 23.56 -22.88 -7.77
N ALA A 179 22.70 -23.57 -8.56
CA ALA A 179 22.92 -24.96 -8.88
C ALA A 179 24.24 -25.22 -9.63
N GLN A 180 24.60 -24.36 -10.58
CA GLN A 180 25.87 -24.49 -11.31
C GLN A 180 27.09 -24.28 -10.41
N ILE A 181 27.00 -23.35 -9.45
CA ILE A 181 28.05 -23.14 -8.46
C ILE A 181 28.16 -24.37 -7.56
N GLU A 182 27.05 -24.87 -7.00
CA GLU A 182 27.05 -26.10 -6.18
C GLU A 182 27.63 -27.30 -6.93
N LEU A 183 27.23 -27.52 -8.18
CA LEU A 183 27.74 -28.61 -9.02
C LEU A 183 29.24 -28.43 -9.32
N SER A 184 29.72 -27.20 -9.49
CA SER A 184 31.15 -26.90 -9.70
C SER A 184 31.98 -27.19 -8.45
N GLU A 185 31.45 -26.82 -7.27
CA GLU A 185 32.09 -27.08 -5.99
C GLU A 185 32.17 -28.59 -5.69
N LEU A 186 31.10 -29.34 -5.97
CA LEU A 186 31.06 -30.80 -5.78
C LEU A 186 32.16 -31.54 -6.57
N ARG A 187 32.46 -31.09 -7.79
CA ARG A 187 33.52 -31.69 -8.63
C ARG A 187 34.91 -31.50 -8.11
N SER A 188 35.11 -30.57 -7.19
CA SER A 188 36.45 -30.30 -6.57
C SER A 188 36.69 -31.08 -5.28
N VAL A 189 35.71 -31.81 -4.79
CA VAL A 189 35.79 -32.58 -3.53
C VAL A 189 36.46 -33.92 -3.81
N PRO A 190 37.55 -34.29 -3.09
CA PRO A 190 38.20 -35.59 -3.25
C PRO A 190 37.23 -36.72 -2.79
N CYS A 191 37.28 -37.84 -3.50
CA CYS A 191 36.46 -39.05 -3.20
C CYS A 191 37.40 -40.22 -2.90
N GLU A 192 38.16 -40.13 -1.82
CA GLU A 192 39.27 -41.04 -1.51
C GLU A 192 39.18 -41.65 -0.09
N ASP A 193 38.17 -41.28 0.70
CA ASP A 193 37.99 -41.72 2.06
C ASP A 193 37.23 -43.04 2.13
N ASP A 194 37.53 -43.92 3.10
CA ASP A 194 36.77 -45.12 3.43
C ASP A 194 35.55 -44.74 4.27
N ILE A 195 34.35 -44.87 3.69
CA ILE A 195 33.06 -44.43 4.29
C ILE A 195 32.18 -45.64 4.59
N GLU A 196 31.71 -45.74 5.83
CA GLU A 196 30.68 -46.68 6.24
C GLU A 196 29.28 -46.13 5.99
N LEU A 197 28.57 -46.60 4.96
CA LEU A 197 27.25 -46.04 4.57
C LEU A 197 26.15 -46.31 5.59
N GLY A 198 26.27 -47.34 6.42
CA GLY A 198 25.32 -47.64 7.49
C GLY A 198 25.24 -46.49 8.51
N PRO A 199 26.32 -46.25 9.27
CA PRO A 199 26.40 -45.11 10.22
C PRO A 199 26.08 -43.73 9.59
N LEU A 200 26.61 -43.43 8.40
CA LEU A 200 26.31 -42.20 7.67
C LEU A 200 24.82 -42.05 7.36
N SER A 201 24.14 -43.16 6.97
CA SER A 201 22.69 -43.10 6.73
C SER A 201 21.91 -42.91 8.03
N GLU A 202 22.32 -43.52 9.15
CA GLU A 202 21.71 -43.31 10.46
C GLU A 202 21.84 -41.83 10.93
N GLU A 203 22.98 -41.20 10.67
CA GLU A 203 23.19 -39.77 10.94
C GLU A 203 22.19 -38.92 10.13
N VAL A 204 22.07 -39.15 8.83
CA VAL A 204 21.08 -38.49 7.96
C VAL A 204 19.66 -38.69 8.46
N LEU A 205 19.27 -39.90 8.88
CA LEU A 205 17.94 -40.17 9.41
C LEU A 205 17.70 -39.40 10.71
N THR A 206 18.72 -39.27 11.56
CA THR A 206 18.66 -38.48 12.79
C THR A 206 18.42 -36.99 12.50
N ASP A 207 19.10 -36.43 11.53
CA ASP A 207 18.96 -35.05 11.13
C ASP A 207 17.60 -34.73 10.47
N LEU A 208 17.03 -35.71 9.78
CA LEU A 208 15.72 -35.63 9.14
C LEU A 208 14.56 -36.06 10.05
N ALA A 209 14.82 -36.56 11.26
CA ALA A 209 13.80 -36.99 12.20
C ALA A 209 12.75 -35.89 12.51
N PRO A 210 13.11 -34.63 12.75
CA PRO A 210 12.10 -33.58 12.98
C PRO A 210 11.16 -33.36 11.79
N LEU A 211 11.66 -33.53 10.56
CA LEU A 211 10.85 -33.42 9.34
C LEU A 211 9.89 -34.59 9.19
N ALA A 212 10.33 -35.77 9.54
CA ALA A 212 9.54 -37.00 9.52
C ALA A 212 8.45 -36.98 10.61
N GLU A 213 8.80 -36.61 11.84
CA GLU A 213 7.87 -36.46 12.97
C GLU A 213 6.72 -35.48 12.65
N HIS A 214 7.01 -34.38 11.97
CA HIS A 214 5.97 -33.40 11.56
C HIS A 214 4.90 -34.01 10.64
N LYS A 215 5.19 -35.14 10.00
CA LYS A 215 4.29 -35.89 9.12
C LYS A 215 3.89 -37.28 9.66
N ASP A 216 4.23 -37.61 10.90
CA ASP A 216 4.05 -38.93 11.48
C ASP A 216 4.70 -40.05 10.64
N ILE A 217 5.86 -39.79 10.02
CA ILE A 217 6.57 -40.80 9.19
C ILE A 217 7.62 -41.52 10.02
N VAL A 218 7.64 -42.81 9.93
CA VAL A 218 8.66 -43.66 10.57
C VAL A 218 9.83 -43.88 9.62
N LEU A 219 11.05 -43.63 10.10
CA LEU A 219 12.29 -43.82 9.34
C LEU A 219 12.97 -45.09 9.82
N ASN A 220 13.34 -45.98 8.90
CA ASN A 220 14.08 -47.18 9.18
C ASN A 220 15.36 -47.22 8.35
N CYS A 221 16.47 -47.68 8.95
CA CYS A 221 17.71 -48.00 8.27
C CYS A 221 18.09 -49.43 8.52
N SER A 222 18.63 -50.09 7.52
CA SER A 222 19.09 -51.47 7.62
C SER A 222 20.25 -51.78 6.68
N GLY A 223 21.17 -52.61 7.14
CA GLY A 223 22.36 -52.99 6.40
C GLY A 223 23.51 -51.98 6.53
N GLY A 224 24.56 -52.21 5.76
CA GLY A 224 25.74 -51.33 5.73
C GLY A 224 26.73 -51.88 4.73
N ALA A 225 27.58 -51.01 4.23
CA ALA A 225 28.67 -51.36 3.32
C ALA A 225 29.77 -50.30 3.40
N LEU A 226 31.00 -50.73 3.14
CA LEU A 226 32.14 -49.83 3.02
C LEU A 226 32.32 -49.39 1.56
N ILE A 227 32.49 -48.13 1.34
CA ILE A 227 32.73 -47.52 0.02
C ILE A 227 33.83 -46.48 0.10
N ILE A 228 34.63 -46.40 -0.95
CA ILE A 228 35.60 -45.29 -1.11
C ILE A 228 34.88 -44.12 -1.76
N GLY A 229 34.87 -42.98 -1.07
CA GLY A 229 34.15 -41.80 -1.55
C GLY A 229 34.42 -40.55 -0.75
N SER A 230 33.57 -39.56 -0.87
CA SER A 230 33.57 -38.37 -0.03
C SER A 230 32.42 -38.43 0.95
N ASP A 231 32.70 -38.31 2.24
CA ASP A 231 31.71 -38.29 3.32
C ASP A 231 30.63 -37.24 3.07
N THR A 232 31.03 -36.03 2.80
CA THR A 232 30.12 -34.88 2.52
C THR A 232 29.22 -35.14 1.31
N LEU A 233 29.74 -35.74 0.24
CA LEU A 233 28.96 -35.96 -0.97
C LEU A 233 27.98 -37.14 -0.75
N LEU A 234 28.43 -38.24 -0.13
CA LEU A 234 27.57 -39.37 0.17
C LEU A 234 26.48 -39.02 1.19
N TYR A 235 26.80 -38.19 2.20
CA TYR A 235 25.82 -37.65 3.11
C TYR A 235 24.74 -36.86 2.34
N ARG A 236 25.14 -35.94 1.43
CA ARG A 236 24.19 -35.19 0.60
C ARG A 236 23.35 -36.09 -0.32
N LEU A 237 23.92 -37.18 -0.85
CA LEU A 237 23.19 -38.09 -1.67
C LEU A 237 22.07 -38.78 -0.87
N VAL A 238 22.40 -39.36 0.31
CA VAL A 238 21.43 -39.98 1.20
C VAL A 238 20.40 -39.00 1.67
N PHE A 239 20.83 -37.82 2.10
CA PHE A 239 19.97 -36.72 2.59
C PHE A 239 18.90 -36.33 1.54
N ASN A 240 19.31 -36.09 0.30
CA ASN A 240 18.36 -35.68 -0.75
C ASN A 240 17.38 -36.83 -1.11
N LEU A 241 17.81 -38.07 -1.11
CA LEU A 241 16.93 -39.22 -1.34
C LEU A 241 15.90 -39.38 -0.23
N VAL A 242 16.33 -39.33 1.03
CA VAL A 242 15.45 -39.49 2.20
C VAL A 242 14.55 -38.28 2.37
N GLU A 243 15.05 -37.03 2.20
CA GLU A 243 14.22 -35.85 2.24
C GLU A 243 13.11 -35.89 1.19
N ASN A 244 13.41 -36.31 -0.03
CA ASN A 244 12.40 -36.52 -1.07
C ASN A 244 11.39 -37.58 -0.68
N ALA A 245 11.83 -38.72 -0.14
CA ALA A 245 10.96 -39.77 0.34
C ALA A 245 9.98 -39.29 1.42
N ILE A 246 10.48 -38.56 2.44
CA ILE A 246 9.63 -37.95 3.48
C ILE A 246 8.68 -36.93 2.88
N ARG A 247 9.17 -36.08 1.97
CA ARG A 247 8.37 -34.97 1.36
C ARG A 247 7.17 -35.50 0.59
N TYR A 248 7.36 -36.60 -0.18
CA TYR A 248 6.30 -37.14 -1.05
C TYR A 248 5.50 -38.29 -0.43
N SER A 249 5.94 -38.84 0.67
CA SER A 249 5.19 -39.86 1.44
C SER A 249 3.92 -39.26 2.05
N ARG A 250 2.96 -40.15 2.28
CA ARG A 250 1.71 -39.83 2.99
C ARG A 250 1.97 -39.69 4.48
N PRO A 251 1.21 -38.90 5.21
CA PRO A 251 1.27 -38.88 6.67
C PRO A 251 0.98 -40.30 7.25
N GLY A 252 1.68 -40.68 8.31
CA GLY A 252 1.55 -41.97 8.96
C GLY A 252 2.19 -43.11 8.20
N SER A 253 3.06 -42.85 7.22
CA SER A 253 3.74 -43.86 6.40
C SER A 253 5.14 -44.22 6.92
N THR A 254 5.85 -45.05 6.20
CA THR A 254 7.22 -45.47 6.53
C THR A 254 8.14 -45.19 5.35
N VAL A 255 9.35 -44.71 5.63
CA VAL A 255 10.46 -44.60 4.68
C VAL A 255 11.55 -45.57 5.12
N ASN A 256 11.94 -46.47 4.22
CA ASN A 256 12.97 -47.48 4.49
C ASN A 256 14.22 -47.17 3.69
N VAL A 257 15.36 -47.15 4.37
CA VAL A 257 16.70 -47.09 3.77
C VAL A 257 17.32 -48.48 3.93
N SER A 258 17.72 -49.11 2.84
CA SER A 258 18.39 -50.41 2.88
C SER A 258 19.69 -50.36 2.10
N ILE A 259 20.75 -50.85 2.71
CA ILE A 259 22.10 -50.91 2.15
C ILE A 259 22.53 -52.33 2.06
N CYS A 260 22.91 -52.76 0.87
CA CYS A 260 23.50 -54.08 0.63
C CYS A 260 24.63 -53.95 -0.39
N ASP A 261 25.52 -54.88 -0.42
CA ASP A 261 26.63 -54.93 -1.35
C ASP A 261 26.83 -56.30 -1.96
N ASN A 262 27.57 -56.35 -3.05
CA ASN A 262 28.15 -57.51 -3.63
C ASN A 262 29.65 -57.32 -3.84
N ASP A 263 30.31 -58.22 -4.57
CA ASP A 263 31.77 -58.15 -4.80
C ASP A 263 32.23 -56.88 -5.53
N SER A 264 31.34 -56.22 -6.31
CA SER A 264 31.67 -55.11 -7.20
C SER A 264 30.92 -53.78 -6.92
N HIS A 265 29.76 -53.85 -6.29
CA HIS A 265 28.89 -52.67 -6.10
C HIS A 265 28.24 -52.65 -4.73
N VAL A 266 27.95 -51.44 -4.27
CA VAL A 266 27.09 -51.13 -3.14
C VAL A 266 25.75 -50.60 -3.68
N PHE A 267 24.67 -51.08 -3.12
CA PHE A 267 23.29 -50.75 -3.45
C PHE A 267 22.64 -50.02 -2.28
N LEU A 268 22.31 -48.77 -2.47
CA LEU A 268 21.55 -47.98 -1.52
C LEU A 268 20.11 -47.81 -2.08
N ARG A 269 19.12 -48.39 -1.38
CA ARG A 269 17.71 -48.24 -1.73
C ARG A 269 17.01 -47.36 -0.72
N VAL A 270 16.22 -46.44 -1.23
CA VAL A 270 15.32 -45.59 -0.43
C VAL A 270 13.90 -45.84 -0.94
N GLU A 271 13.05 -46.43 -0.10
CA GLU A 271 11.68 -46.79 -0.39
C GLU A 271 10.72 -45.82 0.33
N ASP A 272 9.81 -45.22 -0.40
CA ASP A 272 8.75 -44.34 0.08
C ASP A 272 7.35 -44.94 -0.17
N GLN A 273 6.34 -44.38 0.52
CA GLN A 273 4.92 -44.73 0.34
C GLN A 273 4.14 -43.53 -0.27
N GLY A 274 4.74 -42.87 -1.24
CA GLY A 274 4.17 -41.74 -1.96
C GLY A 274 3.25 -42.13 -3.13
N PRO A 275 2.89 -41.14 -3.98
CA PRO A 275 1.98 -41.36 -5.11
C PRO A 275 2.64 -42.07 -6.30
N GLY A 276 3.94 -42.29 -6.24
CA GLY A 276 4.73 -42.88 -7.32
C GLY A 276 5.08 -41.91 -8.43
N ILE A 277 5.94 -42.38 -9.35
CA ILE A 277 6.46 -41.61 -10.49
C ILE A 277 6.00 -42.32 -11.79
N PRO A 278 5.22 -41.62 -12.66
CA PRO A 278 4.82 -42.17 -13.95
C PRO A 278 6.03 -42.50 -14.83
N LYS A 279 5.96 -43.62 -15.58
CA LYS A 279 7.07 -44.17 -16.40
C LYS A 279 7.72 -43.09 -17.28
N GLN A 280 6.92 -42.21 -17.91
CA GLN A 280 7.38 -41.19 -18.82
C GLN A 280 8.25 -40.11 -18.19
N TYR A 281 8.27 -40.00 -16.85
CA TYR A 281 9.03 -38.97 -16.12
C TYR A 281 10.22 -39.54 -15.35
N ARG A 282 10.43 -40.87 -15.32
CA ARG A 282 11.47 -41.49 -14.49
C ARG A 282 12.88 -41.06 -14.83
N GLU A 283 13.16 -40.73 -16.08
CA GLU A 283 14.44 -40.17 -16.49
C GLU A 283 14.50 -38.65 -16.27
N SER A 284 13.38 -37.98 -16.50
CA SER A 284 13.32 -36.50 -16.40
C SER A 284 13.42 -35.98 -14.97
N ILE A 285 13.08 -36.80 -13.94
CA ILE A 285 13.16 -36.34 -12.53
C ILE A 285 14.57 -36.01 -12.07
N PHE A 286 15.59 -36.53 -12.74
CA PHE A 286 17.00 -36.24 -12.47
C PHE A 286 17.51 -34.99 -13.19
N GLN A 287 16.69 -34.38 -14.08
CA GLN A 287 17.05 -33.12 -14.71
C GLN A 287 16.90 -31.95 -13.72
N PRO A 288 17.83 -31.02 -13.70
CA PRO A 288 17.71 -29.83 -12.85
C PRO A 288 16.38 -29.10 -13.10
N PHE A 289 15.72 -28.65 -12.01
CA PHE A 289 14.45 -27.91 -12.02
C PHE A 289 13.23 -28.69 -12.49
N PHE A 290 13.36 -29.97 -12.80
CA PHE A 290 12.22 -30.78 -13.19
C PHE A 290 11.28 -31.02 -11.99
N ARG A 291 9.98 -30.90 -12.23
CA ARG A 291 8.93 -31.11 -11.22
C ARG A 291 7.68 -31.66 -11.90
N LEU A 292 7.09 -32.71 -11.34
CA LEU A 292 5.87 -33.34 -11.84
C LEU A 292 4.64 -32.43 -11.71
N ASP A 293 4.56 -31.61 -10.68
CA ASP A 293 3.40 -30.76 -10.38
C ASP A 293 3.81 -29.34 -9.99
N LYS A 294 3.60 -28.37 -10.90
CA LYS A 294 3.93 -26.95 -10.66
C LYS A 294 2.99 -26.27 -9.65
N SER A 295 1.79 -26.81 -9.43
CA SER A 295 0.77 -26.18 -8.57
C SER A 295 0.86 -26.60 -7.11
N ARG A 296 1.08 -27.89 -6.80
CA ARG A 296 1.26 -28.40 -5.44
C ARG A 296 2.60 -28.03 -4.81
N SER A 297 3.58 -27.76 -5.64
CA SER A 297 4.95 -27.55 -5.22
C SER A 297 5.24 -26.17 -4.65
N ARG A 298 4.32 -25.19 -4.75
CA ARG A 298 4.44 -23.90 -4.04
C ARG A 298 4.32 -24.03 -2.52
N ALA A 299 3.60 -25.03 -2.04
CA ALA A 299 3.43 -25.28 -0.61
C ALA A 299 4.66 -25.96 0.04
N TYR A 300 5.50 -26.67 -0.73
CA TYR A 300 6.63 -27.46 -0.21
C TYR A 300 8.03 -26.96 -0.60
N GLY A 301 8.17 -25.81 -1.28
CA GLY A 301 9.35 -24.96 -1.31
C GLY A 301 10.67 -25.49 -1.90
N GLY A 302 10.72 -26.54 -2.71
CA GLY A 302 11.98 -27.04 -3.26
C GLY A 302 12.29 -26.52 -4.67
N ALA A 303 13.55 -26.22 -4.98
CA ALA A 303 14.02 -25.73 -6.28
C ALA A 303 14.02 -26.81 -7.40
N GLY A 304 13.79 -28.07 -7.10
CA GLY A 304 13.88 -29.20 -8.06
C GLY A 304 15.32 -29.58 -8.39
N LEU A 305 16.24 -29.39 -7.44
CA LEU A 305 17.67 -29.68 -7.60
C LEU A 305 18.13 -30.96 -6.91
N GLY A 306 17.39 -31.43 -5.89
CA GLY A 306 17.82 -32.55 -5.03
C GLY A 306 18.15 -33.82 -5.80
N LEU A 307 17.26 -34.29 -6.70
CA LEU A 307 17.53 -35.49 -7.49
C LEU A 307 18.60 -35.30 -8.57
N ALA A 308 18.73 -34.09 -9.12
CA ALA A 308 19.83 -33.77 -10.03
C ALA A 308 21.20 -33.83 -9.32
N LEU A 309 21.24 -33.35 -8.07
CA LEU A 309 22.43 -33.49 -7.20
C LEU A 309 22.73 -34.95 -6.91
N VAL A 310 21.72 -35.77 -6.58
CA VAL A 310 21.88 -37.20 -6.36
C VAL A 310 22.49 -37.88 -7.57
N TRP A 311 22.02 -37.55 -8.77
CA TRP A 311 22.54 -38.11 -10.03
C TRP A 311 24.00 -37.73 -10.26
N GLU A 312 24.36 -36.44 -10.07
CA GLU A 312 25.73 -35.97 -10.24
C GLU A 312 26.69 -36.57 -9.20
N ILE A 313 26.27 -36.65 -7.93
CA ILE A 313 27.08 -37.28 -6.88
C ILE A 313 27.30 -38.79 -7.17
N ALA A 314 26.29 -39.51 -7.60
CA ALA A 314 26.44 -40.89 -8.00
C ALA A 314 27.43 -41.05 -9.17
N ALA A 315 27.34 -40.18 -10.19
CA ALA A 315 28.24 -40.15 -11.33
C ALA A 315 29.70 -39.81 -10.93
N LEU A 316 29.91 -38.90 -9.99
CA LEU A 316 31.26 -38.56 -9.46
C LEU A 316 31.91 -39.78 -8.75
N HIS A 317 31.11 -40.61 -8.13
CA HIS A 317 31.56 -41.87 -7.53
C HIS A 317 31.63 -43.05 -8.54
N GLY A 318 31.40 -42.76 -9.84
CA GLY A 318 31.39 -43.82 -10.89
C GLY A 318 30.18 -44.72 -10.88
N GLY A 319 29.10 -44.32 -10.19
CA GLY A 319 27.86 -45.05 -10.03
C GLY A 319 26.69 -44.48 -10.84
N THR A 320 25.51 -44.99 -10.54
CA THR A 320 24.25 -44.58 -11.17
C THR A 320 23.13 -44.47 -10.14
N VAL A 321 22.08 -43.71 -10.48
CA VAL A 321 20.84 -43.64 -9.71
C VAL A 321 19.65 -43.83 -10.65
N GLU A 322 18.66 -44.61 -10.22
CA GLU A 322 17.47 -44.89 -11.02
C GLU A 322 16.23 -45.13 -10.14
N VAL A 323 15.05 -45.11 -10.79
CA VAL A 323 13.80 -45.56 -10.19
C VAL A 323 13.65 -47.07 -10.39
N GLU A 324 14.04 -47.85 -9.40
CA GLU A 324 13.97 -49.33 -9.44
C GLU A 324 12.51 -49.79 -9.57
N ALA A 325 11.64 -49.29 -8.71
CA ALA A 325 10.22 -49.59 -8.71
C ALA A 325 9.39 -48.35 -8.40
N SER A 326 8.24 -48.23 -9.02
CA SER A 326 7.30 -47.14 -8.69
C SER A 326 5.89 -47.54 -9.08
N SER A 327 4.97 -47.33 -8.15
CA SER A 327 3.54 -47.59 -8.27
C SER A 327 2.74 -46.48 -7.60
N LYS A 328 1.41 -46.56 -7.62
CA LYS A 328 0.54 -45.63 -6.87
C LYS A 328 0.69 -45.69 -5.34
N ASN A 329 1.45 -46.72 -4.84
CA ASN A 329 1.63 -46.96 -3.43
C ASN A 329 3.05 -46.62 -2.92
N GLY A 330 3.93 -46.15 -3.78
CA GLY A 330 5.28 -45.73 -3.39
C GLY A 330 6.28 -45.78 -4.52
N THR A 331 7.50 -45.36 -4.22
CA THR A 331 8.66 -45.40 -5.12
C THR A 331 9.85 -45.98 -4.38
N THR A 332 10.66 -46.74 -5.09
CA THR A 332 11.97 -47.19 -4.67
C THR A 332 13.02 -46.55 -5.57
N MET A 333 13.87 -45.71 -4.97
CA MET A 333 15.04 -45.14 -5.59
C MET A 333 16.24 -46.03 -5.30
N LEU A 334 17.02 -46.36 -6.33
CA LEU A 334 18.22 -47.17 -6.23
C LEU A 334 19.43 -46.33 -6.67
N ALA A 335 20.40 -46.17 -5.77
CA ALA A 335 21.74 -45.74 -6.11
C ALA A 335 22.69 -46.93 -6.12
N THR A 336 23.37 -47.14 -7.24
CA THR A 336 24.36 -48.22 -7.43
C THR A 336 25.74 -47.58 -7.52
N LEU A 337 26.59 -47.84 -6.56
CA LEU A 337 27.92 -47.22 -6.45
C LEU A 337 28.99 -48.36 -6.55
N PRO A 338 30.07 -48.20 -7.35
CA PRO A 338 31.09 -49.22 -7.45
C PRO A 338 31.85 -49.36 -6.12
N LYS A 339 32.07 -50.58 -5.69
CA LYS A 339 32.92 -50.90 -4.57
C LYS A 339 34.35 -50.83 -5.10
N ARG A 340 35.05 -49.68 -4.93
CA ARG A 340 36.45 -49.56 -5.26
C ARG A 340 37.22 -50.45 -4.34
N THR A 341 37.70 -51.57 -4.87
CA THR A 341 38.76 -52.34 -4.22
C THR A 341 40.03 -51.54 -4.29
N THR A 342 40.68 -51.28 -3.16
CA THR A 342 42.11 -50.86 -3.16
C THR A 342 42.90 -51.89 -3.93
N ALA A 343 42.99 -51.71 -5.26
CA ALA A 343 43.98 -52.47 -6.03
C ALA A 343 45.31 -52.00 -5.52
N SER A 344 45.99 -52.90 -4.81
CA SER A 344 47.36 -52.85 -4.41
C SER A 344 48.19 -52.05 -5.40
N THR A 345 48.70 -50.92 -4.92
CA THR A 345 49.87 -50.29 -5.53
C THR A 345 51.07 -51.19 -5.25
N GLU A 346 51.24 -52.26 -6.03
CA GLU A 346 52.49 -52.98 -6.26
C GLU A 346 52.85 -52.75 -7.73
N GLN A 347 53.60 -51.74 -8.03
CA GLN A 347 54.77 -51.78 -8.88
C GLN A 347 55.44 -50.39 -8.92
#